data_c5d54ecf162d6863ab9986fa43451818
#
_entry.id   c5d54ecf162d6863ab9986fa43451818
#
_cell.length_a   1.000
_cell.length_b   1.000
_cell.length_c   1.000
_cell.angle_alpha   90.00
_cell.angle_beta   90.00
_cell.angle_gamma   90.00
#
_symmetry.space_group_name_H-M   'P 1'
#
loop_
_entity.id
_entity.type
_entity.pdbx_description
1 polymer ?
#
loop_
_entity_poly.entity_id
_entity_poly.type
_entity_poly.pdbx_seq_one_letter_code
_entity_poly.pdbx_strand_id
1 'polypeptide(L)'
;LILLLTLCHSTLLIYSQNTTNSPTSMFRLGELSTGEGGQYSGLGGAGIALQSYNFLNTANPASLTAIEGQRFLIDAGVMGAYKVYTQTGTSNHSLVGNLNNLSIGCRITPRWYGAAFMAPVSSVGYAITLDQDITGTGSSTVSSLFEGEGGLSKMGISTAYRLFKGFSVGANLSYVTGTIKQTETQGSISVEESSYKHAFYADFGLQYKFLLSRNKYLVAGAVYGYSQ
;
A
#
# COMPACT_ATOMS: atom_id res chain seq x y z
N LEU A 1 27.59 14.87 4.90
CA LEU A 1 27.10 14.69 3.52
C LEU A 1 27.41 13.29 3.00
N ILE A 2 28.66 12.82 3.10
CA ILE A 2 29.08 11.48 2.66
C ILE A 2 28.34 10.37 3.43
N LEU A 3 28.15 10.52 4.74
CA LEU A 3 27.41 9.58 5.58
C LEU A 3 25.92 9.50 5.19
N LEU A 4 25.33 10.61 4.77
CA LEU A 4 23.95 10.66 4.25
C LEU A 4 23.83 9.97 2.89
N LEU A 5 24.83 10.12 2.03
CA LEU A 5 24.88 9.45 0.72
C LEU A 5 25.08 7.94 0.85
N THR A 6 25.90 7.46 1.80
CA THR A 6 26.09 6.03 2.05
C THR A 6 24.84 5.39 2.68
N LEU A 7 24.14 6.13 3.56
CA LEU A 7 22.85 5.67 4.10
C LEU A 7 21.77 5.56 3.00
N CYS A 8 21.76 6.47 2.04
CA CYS A 8 20.84 6.46 0.91
C CYS A 8 21.11 5.29 -0.06
N HIS A 9 22.37 4.85 -0.21
CA HIS A 9 22.72 3.70 -1.05
C HIS A 9 22.35 2.36 -0.42
N SER A 10 22.41 2.24 0.90
CA SER A 10 22.06 1.00 1.60
C SER A 10 20.54 0.75 1.69
N THR A 11 19.73 1.77 1.48
CA THR A 11 18.25 1.66 1.52
C THR A 11 17.62 1.15 0.21
N LEU A 12 18.39 1.08 -0.89
CA LEU A 12 17.88 0.59 -2.18
C LEU A 12 17.74 -0.94 -2.25
N LEU A 13 18.20 -1.67 -1.22
CA LEU A 13 18.05 -3.13 -1.14
C LEU A 13 16.97 -3.57 -0.13
N ILE A 14 16.08 -2.68 0.28
CA ILE A 14 14.89 -3.09 1.02
C ILE A 14 13.96 -3.78 0.01
N TYR A 15 14.20 -5.04 -0.21
CA TYR A 15 13.15 -5.92 -0.71
C TYR A 15 12.03 -5.84 0.32
N SER A 16 10.95 -5.18 -0.03
CA SER A 16 9.72 -5.22 0.75
C SER A 16 9.30 -6.69 0.83
N GLN A 17 9.67 -7.35 1.93
CA GLN A 17 9.15 -8.67 2.25
C GLN A 17 7.69 -8.49 2.60
N ASN A 18 6.89 -8.45 1.59
CA ASN A 18 5.45 -8.45 1.70
C ASN A 18 5.05 -9.87 2.10
N THR A 19 4.97 -10.14 3.39
CA THR A 19 4.61 -11.44 3.91
C THR A 19 3.09 -11.51 4.02
N THR A 20 2.44 -12.15 3.07
CA THR A 20 1.09 -12.66 3.25
C THR A 20 1.14 -14.17 3.22
N ASN A 21 0.25 -14.82 3.94
CA ASN A 21 0.02 -16.25 3.83
C ASN A 21 -1.49 -16.43 3.66
N SER A 22 -1.91 -16.46 2.40
CA SER A 22 -3.31 -16.48 2.04
C SER A 22 -3.52 -17.23 0.73
N PRO A 23 -4.29 -18.31 0.73
CA PRO A 23 -4.64 -19.03 -0.50
C PRO A 23 -5.34 -18.14 -1.53
N THR A 24 -6.09 -17.12 -1.08
CA THR A 24 -6.80 -16.20 -1.98
C THR A 24 -5.87 -15.26 -2.72
N SER A 25 -4.62 -15.08 -2.24
CA SER A 25 -3.62 -14.28 -2.92
C SER A 25 -3.07 -14.90 -4.22
N MET A 26 -3.46 -16.15 -4.53
CA MET A 26 -3.16 -16.81 -5.79
C MET A 26 -3.79 -16.10 -7.00
N PHE A 27 -4.87 -15.35 -6.79
CA PHE A 27 -5.61 -14.75 -7.88
C PHE A 27 -5.10 -13.36 -8.26
N ARG A 28 -4.84 -13.15 -9.56
CA ARG A 28 -4.49 -11.88 -10.19
C ARG A 28 -3.26 -11.19 -9.58
N LEU A 29 -3.47 -10.08 -8.87
CA LEU A 29 -2.43 -9.25 -8.25
C LEU A 29 -2.21 -9.57 -6.77
N GLY A 30 -2.87 -10.60 -6.24
CA GLY A 30 -2.83 -10.95 -4.82
C GLY A 30 -3.86 -10.23 -3.98
N GLU A 31 -3.66 -10.21 -2.67
CA GLU A 31 -4.50 -9.45 -1.74
C GLU A 31 -4.17 -7.97 -1.84
N LEU A 32 -5.20 -7.17 -2.10
CA LEU A 32 -5.06 -5.71 -2.16
C LEU A 32 -4.90 -5.14 -0.75
N SER A 33 -3.95 -4.22 -0.62
CA SER A 33 -3.77 -3.40 0.58
C SER A 33 -4.49 -2.08 0.41
N THR A 34 -5.11 -1.58 1.47
CA THR A 34 -5.69 -0.23 1.46
C THR A 34 -4.63 0.86 1.34
N GLY A 35 -3.37 0.56 1.71
CA GLY A 35 -2.25 1.50 1.65
C GLY A 35 -2.45 2.75 2.52
N GLU A 36 -3.47 2.73 3.38
CA GLU A 36 -3.85 3.86 4.22
C GLU A 36 -3.32 3.67 5.63
N GLY A 37 -2.57 4.65 6.10
CA GLY A 37 -1.94 4.61 7.41
C GLY A 37 -2.82 5.15 8.53
N GLY A 38 -2.48 4.73 9.76
CA GLY A 38 -2.91 5.34 11.00
C GLY A 38 -4.43 5.48 11.16
N GLN A 39 -4.86 6.71 11.42
CA GLN A 39 -6.26 7.01 11.68
C GLN A 39 -7.21 6.78 10.47
N TYR A 40 -6.70 6.84 9.25
CA TYR A 40 -7.51 6.65 8.03
C TYR A 40 -7.94 5.20 7.86
N SER A 41 -7.06 4.26 8.20
CA SER A 41 -7.37 2.83 8.23
C SER A 41 -8.48 2.52 9.24
N GLY A 42 -8.44 3.14 10.43
CA GLY A 42 -9.49 3.01 11.45
C GLY A 42 -10.85 3.61 11.06
N LEU A 43 -10.87 4.48 10.04
CA LEU A 43 -12.09 5.09 9.49
C LEU A 43 -12.58 4.39 8.20
N GLY A 44 -12.06 3.19 7.91
CA GLY A 44 -12.43 2.44 6.71
C GLY A 44 -12.05 3.13 5.41
N GLY A 45 -10.94 3.91 5.41
CA GLY A 45 -10.47 4.61 4.23
C GLY A 45 -11.13 5.96 3.94
N ALA A 46 -11.97 6.46 4.84
CA ALA A 46 -12.65 7.76 4.66
C ALA A 46 -11.69 8.93 4.87
N GLY A 47 -10.76 9.15 3.90
CA GLY A 47 -9.71 10.17 3.99
C GLY A 47 -9.91 11.43 3.16
N ILE A 48 -10.82 11.44 2.18
CA ILE A 48 -10.91 12.49 1.14
C ILE A 48 -11.13 13.89 1.70
N ALA A 49 -11.97 14.03 2.72
CA ALA A 49 -12.27 15.32 3.36
C ALA A 49 -11.52 15.53 4.69
N LEU A 50 -10.75 14.54 5.15
CA LEU A 50 -10.06 14.64 6.41
C LEU A 50 -8.81 15.50 6.30
N GLN A 51 -8.64 16.38 7.29
CA GLN A 51 -7.45 17.19 7.52
C GLN A 51 -6.85 16.83 8.87
N SER A 52 -5.58 16.52 8.90
CA SER A 52 -4.83 16.26 10.12
C SER A 52 -3.54 17.07 10.11
N TYR A 53 -3.18 17.61 11.28
CA TYR A 53 -1.88 18.25 11.48
C TYR A 53 -0.80 17.27 11.96
N ASN A 54 -1.19 16.04 12.33
CA ASN A 54 -0.32 15.02 12.89
C ASN A 54 -0.08 13.82 11.96
N PHE A 55 -0.88 13.64 10.92
CA PHE A 55 -0.80 12.51 10.00
C PHE A 55 -0.84 12.99 8.55
N LEU A 56 -0.08 12.31 7.70
CA LEU A 56 -0.07 12.55 6.27
C LEU A 56 -1.21 11.79 5.60
N ASN A 57 -2.04 12.51 4.87
CA ASN A 57 -3.15 11.93 4.13
C ASN A 57 -2.79 11.86 2.64
N THR A 58 -2.45 10.68 2.17
CA THR A 58 -2.12 10.44 0.75
C THR A 58 -3.36 10.23 -0.11
N ALA A 59 -4.54 9.98 0.50
CA ALA A 59 -5.80 9.82 -0.23
C ALA A 59 -6.29 11.12 -0.87
N ASN A 60 -5.97 12.28 -0.27
CA ASN A 60 -6.24 13.58 -0.87
C ASN A 60 -5.03 14.51 -0.69
N PRO A 61 -4.26 14.78 -1.76
CA PRO A 61 -3.06 15.61 -1.64
C PRO A 61 -3.33 17.04 -1.15
N ALA A 62 -4.52 17.61 -1.37
CA ALA A 62 -4.86 18.93 -0.89
C ALA A 62 -4.85 19.04 0.65
N SER A 63 -5.01 17.92 1.36
CA SER A 63 -4.98 17.85 2.81
C SER A 63 -3.61 18.17 3.43
N LEU A 64 -2.52 18.06 2.66
CA LEU A 64 -1.17 18.42 3.11
C LEU A 64 -1.09 19.87 3.61
N THR A 65 -1.98 20.73 3.15
CA THR A 65 -2.05 22.12 3.63
C THR A 65 -2.47 22.26 5.10
N ALA A 66 -2.88 21.15 5.74
CA ALA A 66 -3.16 21.12 7.18
C ALA A 66 -1.89 21.00 8.04
N ILE A 67 -0.73 20.64 7.46
CA ILE A 67 0.55 20.58 8.17
C ILE A 67 0.88 21.99 8.70
N GLU A 68 1.06 22.11 10.01
CA GLU A 68 1.44 23.37 10.63
C GLU A 68 2.87 23.77 10.28
N GLY A 69 3.13 25.09 10.29
CA GLY A 69 4.38 25.66 9.79
C GLY A 69 5.63 25.14 10.46
N GLN A 70 6.71 24.98 9.67
CA GLN A 70 8.08 24.60 10.07
C GLN A 70 8.22 23.20 10.68
N ARG A 71 7.30 22.29 10.41
CA ARG A 71 7.39 20.89 10.86
C ARG A 71 7.67 19.96 9.70
N PHE A 72 8.60 19.05 9.94
CA PHE A 72 8.68 17.81 9.21
C PHE A 72 7.75 16.82 9.89
N LEU A 73 6.91 16.17 9.13
CA LEU A 73 6.03 15.12 9.61
C LEU A 73 6.47 13.81 8.95
N ILE A 74 6.77 12.81 9.79
CA ILE A 74 7.06 11.45 9.36
C ILE A 74 5.92 10.59 9.87
N ASP A 75 5.31 9.83 8.98
CA ASP A 75 4.23 8.92 9.28
C ASP A 75 4.63 7.52 8.79
N ALA A 76 4.67 6.57 9.72
CA ALA A 76 4.98 5.18 9.45
C ALA A 76 3.92 4.29 10.09
N GLY A 77 3.27 3.48 9.30
CA GLY A 77 2.25 2.53 9.74
C GLY A 77 2.71 1.10 9.56
N VAL A 78 2.43 0.27 10.56
CA VAL A 78 2.59 -1.18 10.49
C VAL A 78 1.23 -1.83 10.69
N MET A 79 0.99 -2.94 10.02
CA MET A 79 -0.23 -3.72 10.12
C MET A 79 0.12 -5.15 10.52
N GLY A 80 -0.60 -5.67 11.50
CA GLY A 80 -0.58 -7.08 11.85
C GLY A 80 -1.95 -7.70 11.65
N ALA A 81 -2.01 -8.91 11.08
CA ALA A 81 -3.26 -9.65 10.90
C ALA A 81 -3.08 -11.11 11.33
N TYR A 82 -4.03 -11.58 12.13
CA TYR A 82 -4.18 -12.99 12.44
C TYR A 82 -5.31 -13.56 11.59
N LYS A 83 -4.95 -14.53 10.74
CA LYS A 83 -5.86 -15.15 9.79
C LYS A 83 -6.12 -16.60 10.17
N VAL A 84 -7.36 -17.02 10.11
CA VAL A 84 -7.77 -18.40 10.33
C VAL A 84 -8.44 -18.91 9.06
N TYR A 85 -7.91 -19.97 8.49
CA TYR A 85 -8.46 -20.63 7.33
C TYR A 85 -9.04 -21.97 7.77
N THR A 86 -10.35 -22.16 7.55
CA THR A 86 -11.03 -23.39 7.92
C THR A 86 -11.59 -24.06 6.68
N GLN A 87 -11.24 -25.31 6.49
CA GLN A 87 -11.77 -26.17 5.44
C GLN A 87 -12.16 -27.49 6.09
N THR A 88 -13.31 -28.04 5.75
CA THR A 88 -13.93 -29.27 6.26
C THR A 88 -13.06 -30.10 7.23
N GLY A 89 -13.15 -29.81 8.53
CA GLY A 89 -12.44 -30.55 9.58
C GLY A 89 -10.99 -30.17 9.85
N THR A 90 -10.42 -29.21 9.07
CA THR A 90 -9.03 -28.73 9.26
C THR A 90 -9.02 -27.20 9.38
N SER A 91 -8.24 -26.70 10.33
CA SER A 91 -8.05 -25.26 10.54
C SER A 91 -6.57 -24.93 10.51
N ASN A 92 -6.21 -23.93 9.73
CA ASN A 92 -4.85 -23.40 9.64
C ASN A 92 -4.81 -21.94 10.12
N HIS A 93 -3.75 -21.58 10.80
CA HIS A 93 -3.57 -20.26 11.40
C HIS A 93 -2.36 -19.57 10.81
N SER A 94 -2.49 -18.30 10.50
CA SER A 94 -1.39 -17.49 9.98
C SER A 94 -1.33 -16.14 10.66
N LEU A 95 -0.14 -15.75 11.13
CA LEU A 95 0.16 -14.41 11.62
C LEU A 95 1.01 -13.71 10.57
N VAL A 96 0.53 -12.59 10.06
CA VAL A 96 1.23 -11.79 9.06
C VAL A 96 1.43 -10.37 9.57
N GLY A 97 2.57 -9.77 9.24
CA GLY A 97 2.88 -8.39 9.59
C GLY A 97 3.54 -7.68 8.42
N ASN A 98 3.01 -6.52 8.06
CA ASN A 98 3.49 -5.74 6.93
C ASN A 98 3.65 -4.26 7.29
N LEU A 99 4.57 -3.58 6.60
CA LEU A 99 4.57 -2.13 6.53
C LEU A 99 3.30 -1.69 5.78
N ASN A 100 2.52 -0.80 6.37
CA ASN A 100 1.28 -0.33 5.76
C ASN A 100 1.48 0.97 4.97
N ASN A 101 2.27 1.89 5.51
CA ASN A 101 2.68 3.12 4.85
C ASN A 101 3.96 3.68 5.45
N LEU A 102 4.70 4.40 4.64
CA LEU A 102 5.80 5.26 5.06
C LEU A 102 5.68 6.56 4.30
N SER A 103 5.60 7.67 4.99
CA SER A 103 5.50 8.97 4.35
C SER A 103 6.25 10.04 5.15
N ILE A 104 6.77 11.02 4.43
CA ILE A 104 7.42 12.20 4.97
C ILE A 104 6.87 13.43 4.26
N GLY A 105 6.50 14.44 5.02
CA GLY A 105 5.98 15.68 4.46
C GLY A 105 6.42 16.92 5.24
N CYS A 106 6.41 18.03 4.55
CA CYS A 106 6.75 19.32 5.15
C CYS A 106 6.04 20.48 4.46
N ARG A 107 6.03 21.60 5.17
CA ARG A 107 5.65 22.88 4.61
C ARG A 107 6.87 23.55 4.02
N ILE A 108 6.90 23.74 2.69
CA ILE A 108 8.02 24.36 1.95
C ILE A 108 7.94 25.89 2.06
N THR A 109 6.73 26.45 1.84
CA THR A 109 6.45 27.88 2.00
C THR A 109 5.12 28.06 2.74
N PRO A 110 4.71 29.29 3.13
CA PRO A 110 3.42 29.52 3.78
C PRO A 110 2.19 29.01 3.02
N ARG A 111 2.33 28.78 1.71
CA ARG A 111 1.22 28.31 0.86
C ARG A 111 1.52 26.99 0.15
N TRP A 112 2.79 26.54 0.13
CA TRP A 112 3.22 25.36 -0.62
C TRP A 112 3.72 24.26 0.32
N TYR A 113 3.24 23.04 0.08
CA TYR A 113 3.51 21.85 0.87
C TYR A 113 3.94 20.71 -0.03
N GLY A 114 4.80 19.85 0.48
CA GLY A 114 5.30 18.68 -0.24
C GLY A 114 5.39 17.47 0.66
N ALA A 115 5.21 16.29 0.07
CA ALA A 115 5.43 15.03 0.74
C ALA A 115 5.97 13.98 -0.24
N ALA A 116 6.63 12.96 0.30
CA ALA A 116 6.95 11.73 -0.40
C ALA A 116 6.33 10.57 0.39
N PHE A 117 5.89 9.53 -0.30
CA PHE A 117 5.24 8.40 0.34
C PHE A 117 5.55 7.08 -0.37
N MET A 118 5.45 6.00 0.40
CA MET A 118 5.50 4.63 -0.07
C MET A 118 4.45 3.81 0.69
N ALA A 119 3.72 2.96 -0.03
CA ALA A 119 2.75 2.05 0.55
C ALA A 119 2.63 0.78 -0.29
N PRO A 120 2.34 -0.40 0.30
CA PRO A 120 2.01 -1.59 -0.44
C PRO A 120 0.65 -1.41 -1.15
N VAL A 121 0.54 -1.96 -2.35
CA VAL A 121 -0.71 -2.00 -3.13
C VAL A 121 -1.30 -3.40 -3.09
N SER A 122 -0.45 -4.42 -3.18
CA SER A 122 -0.88 -5.80 -3.10
C SER A 122 0.22 -6.70 -2.53
N SER A 123 -0.18 -7.87 -2.06
CA SER A 123 0.71 -8.87 -1.51
C SER A 123 0.30 -10.25 -1.99
N VAL A 124 1.27 -11.03 -2.45
CA VAL A 124 1.10 -12.43 -2.85
C VAL A 124 1.94 -13.29 -1.92
N GLY A 125 1.32 -14.33 -1.36
CA GLY A 125 2.01 -15.31 -0.54
C GLY A 125 1.09 -16.49 -0.29
N TYR A 126 1.35 -17.61 -0.95
CA TYR A 126 0.61 -18.86 -0.77
C TYR A 126 1.51 -20.05 -1.03
N ALA A 127 1.17 -21.18 -0.41
CA ALA A 127 1.69 -22.50 -0.72
C ALA A 127 0.52 -23.49 -0.63
N ILE A 128 0.14 -24.06 -1.76
CA ILE A 128 -1.02 -24.95 -1.88
C ILE A 128 -0.56 -26.27 -2.48
N THR A 129 -0.81 -27.36 -1.78
CA THR A 129 -0.55 -28.72 -2.29
C THR A 129 -1.87 -29.29 -2.81
N LEU A 130 -1.84 -29.77 -4.03
CA LEU A 130 -2.96 -30.48 -4.65
C LEU A 130 -2.56 -31.92 -4.96
N ASP A 131 -3.24 -32.84 -4.32
CA ASP A 131 -3.06 -34.26 -4.54
C ASP A 131 -4.11 -34.77 -5.53
N GLN A 132 -3.66 -35.39 -6.62
CA GLN A 132 -4.52 -35.97 -7.66
C GLN A 132 -4.28 -37.45 -7.78
N ASP A 133 -5.34 -38.24 -7.68
CA ASP A 133 -5.29 -39.67 -7.91
C ASP A 133 -5.20 -40.01 -9.41
N ILE A 134 -4.25 -40.82 -9.79
CA ILE A 134 -4.09 -41.27 -11.16
C ILE A 134 -5.07 -42.42 -11.43
N THR A 135 -6.09 -42.15 -12.24
CA THR A 135 -7.05 -43.16 -12.65
C THR A 135 -6.39 -44.21 -13.51
N GLY A 136 -6.42 -45.48 -13.07
CA GLY A 136 -5.95 -46.64 -13.88
C GLY A 136 -4.65 -47.29 -13.45
N THR A 137 -3.93 -46.79 -12.43
CA THR A 137 -2.64 -47.34 -11.97
C THR A 137 -2.65 -47.80 -10.50
N GLY A 138 -3.80 -48.14 -9.92
CA GLY A 138 -3.90 -48.42 -8.49
C GLY A 138 -3.86 -47.14 -7.68
N SER A 139 -3.47 -47.19 -6.41
CA SER A 139 -3.41 -46.03 -5.51
C SER A 139 -2.20 -45.12 -5.71
N SER A 140 -1.95 -44.66 -6.94
CA SER A 140 -0.86 -43.71 -7.19
C SER A 140 -1.39 -42.32 -7.21
N THR A 141 -0.91 -41.46 -6.28
CA THR A 141 -1.23 -40.05 -6.16
C THR A 141 -0.10 -39.18 -6.68
N VAL A 142 -0.38 -38.17 -7.46
CA VAL A 142 0.57 -37.12 -7.85
C VAL A 142 0.27 -35.86 -7.05
N SER A 143 1.28 -35.39 -6.32
CA SER A 143 1.23 -34.15 -5.58
C SER A 143 1.85 -33.02 -6.41
N SER A 144 1.10 -31.96 -6.60
CA SER A 144 1.57 -30.70 -7.18
C SER A 144 1.58 -29.61 -6.10
N LEU A 145 2.72 -28.93 -5.96
CA LEU A 145 2.89 -27.80 -5.06
C LEU A 145 2.83 -26.50 -5.86
N PHE A 146 1.91 -25.63 -5.52
CA PHE A 146 1.75 -24.29 -6.08
C PHE A 146 2.17 -23.27 -5.05
N GLU A 147 3.19 -22.50 -5.36
CA GLU A 147 3.70 -21.44 -4.50
C GLU A 147 3.64 -20.09 -5.22
N GLY A 148 3.36 -19.05 -4.46
CA GLY A 148 3.42 -17.70 -4.98
C GLY A 148 3.98 -16.73 -3.96
N GLU A 149 4.79 -15.79 -4.43
CA GLU A 149 5.41 -14.76 -3.61
C GLU A 149 5.49 -13.42 -4.34
N GLY A 150 5.63 -12.34 -3.57
CA GLY A 150 5.84 -11.01 -4.10
C GLY A 150 4.68 -10.06 -3.84
N GLY A 151 4.50 -9.08 -4.73
CA GLY A 151 3.46 -8.07 -4.61
C GLY A 151 3.85 -6.77 -5.27
N LEU A 152 2.97 -5.77 -5.14
CA LEU A 152 3.14 -4.46 -5.73
C LEU A 152 3.25 -3.41 -4.64
N SER A 153 4.14 -2.44 -4.85
CA SER A 153 4.31 -1.27 -3.99
C SER A 153 4.11 0.00 -4.80
N LYS A 154 3.47 0.98 -4.19
CA LYS A 154 3.29 2.34 -4.72
C LYS A 154 4.24 3.28 -4.01
N MET A 155 5.02 4.04 -4.76
CA MET A 155 5.83 5.15 -4.27
C MET A 155 5.48 6.41 -5.02
N GLY A 156 5.53 7.56 -4.35
CA GLY A 156 5.15 8.79 -5.00
C GLY A 156 5.54 10.05 -4.25
N ILE A 157 5.27 11.14 -4.92
CA ILE A 157 5.40 12.49 -4.39
C ILE A 157 4.04 13.17 -4.41
N SER A 158 3.80 13.98 -3.38
CA SER A 158 2.60 14.80 -3.25
C SER A 158 2.98 16.25 -3.17
N THR A 159 2.20 17.11 -3.79
CA THR A 159 2.32 18.55 -3.63
C THR A 159 0.95 19.15 -3.38
N ALA A 160 0.89 20.19 -2.55
CA ALA A 160 -0.33 20.92 -2.29
C ALA A 160 -0.07 22.42 -2.22
N TYR A 161 -1.04 23.18 -2.68
CA TYR A 161 -0.99 24.64 -2.65
C TYR A 161 -2.27 25.23 -2.07
N ARG A 162 -2.12 26.14 -1.11
CA ARG A 162 -3.22 26.90 -0.54
C ARG A 162 -3.48 28.14 -1.39
N LEU A 163 -4.53 28.08 -2.20
CA LEU A 163 -4.91 29.18 -3.10
C LEU A 163 -5.38 30.39 -2.30
N PHE A 164 -6.33 30.20 -1.40
CA PHE A 164 -6.83 31.22 -0.49
C PHE A 164 -7.28 30.60 0.83
N LYS A 165 -7.75 31.42 1.76
CA LYS A 165 -8.13 30.97 3.10
C LYS A 165 -9.25 29.94 3.02
N GLY A 166 -8.95 28.73 3.45
CA GLY A 166 -9.87 27.59 3.43
C GLY A 166 -9.83 26.74 2.16
N PHE A 167 -9.32 27.19 1.02
CA PHE A 167 -9.29 26.43 -0.22
C PHE A 167 -7.88 25.95 -0.60
N SER A 168 -7.76 24.67 -0.84
CA SER A 168 -6.51 24.00 -1.17
C SER A 168 -6.68 23.09 -2.36
N VAL A 169 -5.63 23.02 -3.17
CA VAL A 169 -5.51 22.09 -4.29
C VAL A 169 -4.25 21.26 -4.11
N GLY A 170 -4.22 20.06 -4.65
CA GLY A 170 -3.05 19.22 -4.57
C GLY A 170 -2.98 18.20 -5.70
N ALA A 171 -1.81 17.64 -5.88
CA ALA A 171 -1.56 16.58 -6.84
C ALA A 171 -0.62 15.53 -6.25
N ASN A 172 -0.90 14.26 -6.51
CA ASN A 172 -0.01 13.13 -6.30
C ASN A 172 0.50 12.66 -7.66
N LEU A 173 1.77 12.34 -7.74
CA LEU A 173 2.33 11.54 -8.81
C LEU A 173 2.93 10.30 -8.20
N SER A 174 2.48 9.13 -8.61
CA SER A 174 2.90 7.85 -8.04
C SER A 174 3.23 6.82 -9.11
N TYR A 175 4.19 5.99 -8.77
CA TYR A 175 4.65 4.86 -9.54
C TYR A 175 4.40 3.58 -8.75
N VAL A 176 3.66 2.68 -9.35
CA VAL A 176 3.42 1.34 -8.83
C VAL A 176 4.37 0.39 -9.52
N THR A 177 5.05 -0.43 -8.76
CA THR A 177 5.97 -1.45 -9.30
C THR A 177 6.04 -2.65 -8.40
N GLY A 178 6.38 -3.80 -8.98
CA GLY A 178 6.64 -5.02 -8.24
C GLY A 178 6.71 -6.24 -9.14
N THR A 179 7.11 -7.35 -8.53
CA THR A 179 7.24 -8.65 -9.18
C THR A 179 6.39 -9.67 -8.44
N ILE A 180 5.65 -10.46 -9.19
CA ILE A 180 4.90 -11.61 -8.68
C ILE A 180 5.54 -12.85 -9.30
N LYS A 181 5.98 -13.75 -8.44
CA LYS A 181 6.52 -15.06 -8.83
C LYS A 181 5.54 -16.14 -8.48
N GLN A 182 5.35 -17.06 -9.40
CA GLN A 182 4.52 -18.25 -9.22
C GLN A 182 5.35 -19.46 -9.61
N THR A 183 5.40 -20.46 -8.74
CA THR A 183 6.15 -21.68 -8.94
C THR A 183 5.20 -22.86 -8.82
N GLU A 184 5.24 -23.73 -9.81
CA GLU A 184 4.57 -25.03 -9.80
C GLU A 184 5.60 -26.12 -9.77
N THR A 185 5.55 -26.99 -8.77
CA THR A 185 6.46 -28.12 -8.61
C THR A 185 5.68 -29.43 -8.59
N GLN A 186 6.00 -30.32 -9.53
CA GLN A 186 5.42 -31.64 -9.60
C GLN A 186 6.54 -32.69 -9.70
N GLY A 187 6.72 -33.47 -8.66
CA GLY A 187 7.83 -34.43 -8.56
C GLY A 187 9.19 -33.75 -8.65
N SER A 188 9.94 -34.01 -9.72
CA SER A 188 11.25 -33.40 -9.99
C SER A 188 11.20 -32.23 -10.99
N ILE A 189 10.03 -31.89 -11.47
CA ILE A 189 9.80 -30.78 -12.42
C ILE A 189 9.34 -29.58 -11.68
N SER A 190 9.99 -28.43 -11.87
CA SER A 190 9.59 -27.14 -11.35
C SER A 190 9.53 -26.11 -12.46
N VAL A 191 8.43 -25.40 -12.53
CA VAL A 191 8.18 -24.30 -13.48
C VAL A 191 7.99 -23.01 -12.68
N GLU A 192 8.79 -22.00 -12.97
CA GLU A 192 8.68 -20.68 -12.37
C GLU A 192 8.22 -19.66 -13.41
N GLU A 193 7.16 -18.92 -13.09
CA GLU A 193 6.70 -17.77 -13.84
C GLU A 193 6.93 -16.50 -13.01
N SER A 194 7.65 -15.54 -13.59
CA SER A 194 7.92 -14.24 -12.96
C SER A 194 7.29 -13.13 -13.78
N SER A 195 6.36 -12.39 -13.19
CA SER A 195 5.62 -11.31 -13.83
C SER A 195 5.96 -9.97 -13.18
N TYR A 196 6.66 -9.12 -13.94
CA TYR A 196 6.95 -7.74 -13.53
C TYR A 196 5.81 -6.82 -13.97
N LYS A 197 5.30 -6.01 -13.03
CA LYS A 197 4.22 -5.05 -13.25
C LYS A 197 4.68 -3.65 -12.89
N HIS A 198 4.27 -2.66 -13.68
CA HIS A 198 4.48 -1.25 -13.36
C HIS A 198 3.36 -0.39 -13.97
N ALA A 199 3.07 0.73 -13.31
CA ALA A 199 2.09 1.70 -13.78
C ALA A 199 2.34 3.07 -13.15
N PHE A 200 1.94 4.14 -13.85
CA PHE A 200 1.92 5.50 -13.33
C PHE A 200 0.49 5.93 -13.01
N TYR A 201 0.36 6.66 -11.91
CA TYR A 201 -0.90 7.23 -11.46
C TYR A 201 -0.70 8.70 -11.12
N ALA A 202 -1.71 9.50 -11.46
CA ALA A 202 -1.78 10.90 -11.05
C ALA A 202 -3.15 11.16 -10.40
N ASP A 203 -3.13 11.69 -9.18
CA ASP A 203 -4.34 12.05 -8.45
C ASP A 203 -4.35 13.55 -8.21
N PHE A 204 -5.50 14.18 -8.44
CA PHE A 204 -5.72 15.60 -8.19
C PHE A 204 -6.76 15.76 -7.08
N GLY A 205 -6.40 16.53 -6.06
CA GLY A 205 -7.22 16.73 -4.89
C GLY A 205 -7.64 18.19 -4.71
N LEU A 206 -8.84 18.35 -4.20
CA LEU A 206 -9.40 19.63 -3.81
C LEU A 206 -9.92 19.50 -2.39
N GLN A 207 -9.74 20.53 -1.56
CA GLN A 207 -10.39 20.64 -0.26
C GLN A 207 -10.82 22.08 0.02
N TYR A 208 -11.99 22.21 0.60
CA TYR A 208 -12.49 23.49 1.11
C TYR A 208 -12.94 23.36 2.56
N LYS A 209 -12.39 24.22 3.41
CA LYS A 209 -12.71 24.32 4.83
C LYS A 209 -13.65 25.48 5.08
N PHE A 210 -14.90 25.16 5.41
CA PHE A 210 -15.92 26.11 5.80
C PHE A 210 -15.84 26.39 7.31
N LEU A 211 -15.70 27.62 7.71
CA LEU A 211 -15.75 28.00 9.11
C LEU A 211 -17.21 28.27 9.49
N LEU A 212 -17.82 27.38 10.30
CA LEU A 212 -19.22 27.55 10.74
C LEU A 212 -19.32 28.40 12.00
N SER A 213 -18.34 28.30 12.91
CA SER A 213 -18.29 29.03 14.16
C SER A 213 -16.85 29.11 14.68
N ARG A 214 -16.58 29.82 15.78
CA ARG A 214 -15.21 29.95 16.35
C ARG A 214 -14.44 28.64 16.48
N ASN A 215 -15.13 27.54 16.80
CA ASN A 215 -14.50 26.22 17.01
C ASN A 215 -15.12 25.10 16.16
N LYS A 216 -15.99 25.44 15.20
CA LYS A 216 -16.63 24.43 14.33
C LYS A 216 -16.34 24.73 12.88
N TYR A 217 -15.87 23.72 12.18
CA TYR A 217 -15.62 23.80 10.75
C TYR A 217 -16.13 22.53 10.07
N LEU A 218 -16.47 22.67 8.81
CA LEU A 218 -16.79 21.59 7.89
C LEU A 218 -15.73 21.57 6.80
N VAL A 219 -15.26 20.39 6.44
CA VAL A 219 -14.34 20.22 5.31
C VAL A 219 -15.05 19.41 4.23
N ALA A 220 -15.09 19.96 3.03
CA ALA A 220 -15.48 19.23 1.84
C ALA A 220 -14.22 18.89 1.02
N GLY A 221 -14.17 17.69 0.47
CA GLY A 221 -13.03 17.22 -0.34
C GLY A 221 -13.51 16.48 -1.57
N ALA A 222 -12.73 16.60 -2.64
CA ALA A 222 -12.90 15.82 -3.86
C ALA A 222 -11.53 15.38 -4.38
N VAL A 223 -11.48 14.19 -4.98
CA VAL A 223 -10.29 13.64 -5.61
C VAL A 223 -10.68 13.09 -6.97
N TYR A 224 -9.85 13.37 -7.95
CA TYR A 224 -9.92 12.77 -9.27
C TYR A 224 -8.61 12.04 -9.56
N GLY A 225 -8.70 10.73 -9.81
CA GLY A 225 -7.55 9.87 -10.13
C GLY A 225 -7.50 9.58 -11.62
N TYR A 226 -6.31 9.68 -12.20
CA TYR A 226 -6.01 9.28 -13.57
C TYR A 226 -4.98 8.14 -13.53
N SER A 227 -5.34 7.00 -14.14
CA SER A 227 -4.48 5.82 -14.27
C SER A 227 -4.21 5.51 -15.75
N GLN A 228 -3.00 5.18 -16.07
CA GLN A 228 -2.58 4.62 -17.37
C GLN A 228 -2.08 3.19 -17.20
#